data_6776d2267a1137cf09d223222137edd6
#
_entry.id   6776d2267a1137cf09d223222137edd6
#
_cell.length_a   1.000
_cell.length_b   1.000
_cell.length_c   1.000
_cell.angle_alpha   90.00
_cell.angle_beta   90.00
_cell.angle_gamma   90.00
#
_symmetry.space_group_name_H-M   'P 1'
#
loop_
_entity.id
_entity.type
_entity.pdbx_description
1 polymer ?
#
loop_
_entity_poly.entity_id
_entity_poly.type
_entity_poly.pdbx_seq_one_letter_code
_entity_poly.pdbx_strand_id
1 'polypeptide(L)'
;MRRFLFVLALLCAFASTARADESLFYQPLNADASLSQEQWRQLWQATARQGVHTLIVQWTAYGTEDFGGPHGWLAQSLEQAHAAGLQLVLGLYMDPAYYQRLSELDGPGLESYWQYQLGRSLTQQRILRRDWQLTLTAWYMPMELDDLHFLDASRRQSLQRQLKDFSRQLDAPLQLSAFSAGKLAPAVYAAWLEDIASLGIQVWWQDGAGTGSLPAPVREAYAGALPCHIGVVGEAFRQTSAPGQAFQAKPAKPQPIGSACHPRALFELRYRPWAAVLLEAHRNSGHP
;
A
#
# COMPACT_ATOMS: atom_id res chain seq x y z
N MET A 1 7.25 -45.32 -56.57
CA MET A 1 8.02 -44.28 -55.83
C MET A 1 7.02 -43.32 -55.22
N ARG A 2 6.68 -43.48 -53.93
CA ARG A 2 5.75 -42.60 -53.16
C ARG A 2 6.58 -41.62 -52.35
N ARG A 3 6.48 -40.32 -52.65
CA ARG A 3 7.10 -39.23 -51.88
C ARG A 3 6.19 -38.90 -50.68
N PHE A 4 6.67 -39.17 -49.48
CA PHE A 4 6.07 -38.67 -48.22
C PHE A 4 6.53 -37.24 -48.01
N LEU A 5 5.59 -36.31 -48.01
CA LEU A 5 5.78 -34.92 -47.54
C LEU A 5 5.54 -34.90 -46.02
N PHE A 6 6.59 -34.65 -45.25
CA PHE A 6 6.48 -34.33 -43.83
C PHE A 6 6.15 -32.83 -43.73
N VAL A 7 4.94 -32.52 -43.25
CA VAL A 7 4.56 -31.17 -42.87
C VAL A 7 4.92 -31.01 -41.36
N LEU A 8 5.98 -30.27 -41.11
CA LEU A 8 6.41 -29.90 -39.74
C LEU A 8 5.54 -28.73 -39.26
N ALA A 9 4.51 -28.99 -38.46
CA ALA A 9 3.71 -27.98 -37.81
C ALA A 9 4.51 -27.36 -36.64
N LEU A 10 5.02 -26.14 -36.83
CA LEU A 10 5.67 -25.34 -35.81
C LEU A 10 4.59 -24.78 -34.90
N LEU A 11 4.33 -25.45 -33.75
CA LEU A 11 3.52 -24.93 -32.65
C LEU A 11 4.34 -23.86 -31.92
N CYS A 12 4.16 -22.59 -32.30
CA CYS A 12 4.56 -21.46 -31.48
C CYS A 12 3.69 -21.43 -30.21
N ALA A 13 4.17 -22.08 -29.16
CA ALA A 13 3.63 -21.88 -27.82
C ALA A 13 3.94 -20.43 -27.41
N PHE A 14 2.96 -19.55 -27.55
CA PHE A 14 2.97 -18.26 -26.87
C PHE A 14 2.88 -18.57 -25.37
N ALA A 15 4.05 -18.64 -24.72
CA ALA A 15 4.11 -18.56 -23.28
C ALA A 15 3.59 -17.17 -22.90
N SER A 16 2.29 -17.07 -22.63
CA SER A 16 1.74 -15.94 -21.89
C SER A 16 2.47 -15.97 -20.55
N THR A 17 3.48 -15.12 -20.39
CA THR A 17 3.99 -14.79 -19.06
C THR A 17 2.79 -14.20 -18.33
N ALA A 18 2.19 -15.00 -17.44
CA ALA A 18 1.22 -14.49 -16.51
C ALA A 18 1.94 -13.32 -15.78
N ARG A 19 1.60 -12.09 -16.20
CA ARG A 19 2.01 -10.91 -15.47
C ARG A 19 1.32 -11.06 -14.13
N ALA A 20 2.10 -11.16 -13.06
CA ALA A 20 1.55 -11.11 -11.71
C ALA A 20 0.70 -9.84 -11.63
N ASP A 21 -0.53 -9.98 -11.17
CA ASP A 21 -1.44 -8.86 -10.94
C ASP A 21 -0.73 -7.84 -10.07
N GLU A 22 -0.36 -6.70 -10.65
CA GLU A 22 0.40 -5.69 -9.95
C GLU A 22 -0.56 -4.76 -9.20
N SER A 23 -0.41 -4.71 -7.88
CA SER A 23 -1.10 -3.73 -7.06
C SER A 23 -0.29 -2.44 -6.99
N LEU A 24 -0.98 -1.29 -6.97
CA LEU A 24 -0.34 0.02 -6.94
C LEU A 24 -0.93 0.86 -5.81
N PHE A 25 -0.07 1.38 -4.94
CA PHE A 25 -0.47 2.33 -3.92
C PHE A 25 -0.68 3.72 -4.52
N TYR A 26 -1.72 4.37 -4.05
CA TYR A 26 -1.98 5.78 -4.28
C TYR A 26 -2.17 6.49 -2.94
N GLN A 27 -1.33 7.47 -2.68
CA GLN A 27 -1.38 8.33 -1.51
C GLN A 27 -2.06 9.66 -1.89
N PRO A 28 -3.35 9.87 -1.54
CA PRO A 28 -4.02 11.14 -1.83
C PRO A 28 -3.39 12.30 -1.10
N LEU A 29 -3.11 13.38 -1.81
CA LEU A 29 -2.65 14.66 -1.25
C LEU A 29 -3.60 15.78 -1.68
N ASN A 30 -3.76 16.83 -0.85
CA ASN A 30 -4.64 17.97 -1.16
C ASN A 30 -4.28 18.67 -2.49
N ALA A 31 -3.01 18.63 -2.87
CA ALA A 31 -2.55 19.15 -4.16
C ALA A 31 -3.21 18.47 -5.37
N ASP A 32 -3.58 17.20 -5.22
CA ASP A 32 -4.18 16.39 -6.28
C ASP A 32 -5.59 16.89 -6.66
N ALA A 33 -6.25 17.68 -5.78
CA ALA A 33 -7.51 18.35 -6.06
C ALA A 33 -7.45 19.32 -7.25
N SER A 34 -6.25 19.76 -7.64
CA SER A 34 -6.05 20.64 -8.79
C SER A 34 -6.21 19.93 -10.14
N LEU A 35 -6.23 18.62 -10.17
CA LEU A 35 -6.39 17.84 -11.40
C LEU A 35 -7.85 17.93 -11.89
N SER A 36 -8.01 18.19 -13.20
CA SER A 36 -9.31 18.14 -13.85
C SER A 36 -9.83 16.70 -13.96
N GLN A 37 -11.14 16.54 -14.14
CA GLN A 37 -11.78 15.25 -14.36
C GLN A 37 -11.18 14.49 -15.57
N GLU A 38 -10.80 15.23 -16.62
CA GLU A 38 -10.15 14.66 -17.81
C GLU A 38 -8.75 14.13 -17.49
N GLN A 39 -7.96 14.84 -16.67
CA GLN A 39 -6.63 14.37 -16.24
C GLN A 39 -6.74 13.12 -15.38
N TRP A 40 -7.71 13.05 -14.47
CA TRP A 40 -7.99 11.86 -13.69
C TRP A 40 -8.37 10.67 -14.57
N ARG A 41 -9.27 10.85 -15.52
CA ARG A 41 -9.67 9.81 -16.46
C ARG A 41 -8.47 9.26 -17.26
N GLN A 42 -7.64 10.15 -17.79
CA GLN A 42 -6.44 9.79 -18.54
C GLN A 42 -5.43 9.03 -17.67
N LEU A 43 -5.23 9.47 -16.43
CA LEU A 43 -4.34 8.84 -15.46
C LEU A 43 -4.76 7.40 -15.17
N TRP A 44 -6.04 7.18 -14.86
CA TRP A 44 -6.53 5.84 -14.54
C TRP A 44 -6.52 4.89 -15.74
N GLN A 45 -6.88 5.38 -16.91
CA GLN A 45 -6.75 4.61 -18.15
C GLN A 45 -5.28 4.26 -18.46
N ALA A 46 -4.36 5.19 -18.24
CA ALA A 46 -2.94 4.91 -18.39
C ALA A 46 -2.47 3.87 -17.37
N THR A 47 -2.90 3.96 -16.12
CA THR A 47 -2.57 3.02 -15.05
C THR A 47 -3.06 1.60 -15.39
N ALA A 48 -4.31 1.44 -15.82
CA ALA A 48 -4.85 0.14 -16.24
C ALA A 48 -4.08 -0.45 -17.43
N ARG A 49 -3.72 0.38 -18.43
CA ARG A 49 -2.91 -0.07 -19.58
C ARG A 49 -1.50 -0.57 -19.21
N GLN A 50 -0.97 -0.16 -18.04
CA GLN A 50 0.30 -0.66 -17.53
C GLN A 50 0.19 -2.05 -16.86
N GLY A 51 -1.01 -2.63 -16.82
CA GLY A 51 -1.26 -3.94 -16.21
C GLY A 51 -1.47 -3.87 -14.69
N VAL A 52 -1.76 -2.69 -14.16
CA VAL A 52 -2.24 -2.53 -12.77
C VAL A 52 -3.69 -2.97 -12.72
N HIS A 53 -4.02 -3.87 -11.81
CA HIS A 53 -5.38 -4.37 -11.60
C HIS A 53 -5.98 -3.88 -10.30
N THR A 54 -5.16 -3.65 -9.28
CA THR A 54 -5.61 -3.23 -7.95
C THR A 54 -4.99 -1.89 -7.56
N LEU A 55 -5.83 -0.94 -7.21
CA LEU A 55 -5.44 0.36 -6.65
C LEU A 55 -5.65 0.32 -5.13
N ILE A 56 -4.56 0.45 -4.37
CA ILE A 56 -4.60 0.55 -2.91
C ILE A 56 -4.51 2.04 -2.55
N VAL A 57 -5.63 2.62 -2.19
CA VAL A 57 -5.71 4.01 -1.71
C VAL A 57 -5.22 4.03 -0.27
N GLN A 58 -4.18 4.78 0.03
CA GLN A 58 -3.53 4.71 1.35
C GLN A 58 -4.45 5.20 2.48
N TRP A 59 -5.26 6.24 2.24
CA TRP A 59 -6.28 6.75 3.16
C TRP A 59 -7.40 7.47 2.39
N THR A 60 -8.58 7.51 2.99
CA THR A 60 -9.72 8.30 2.51
C THR A 60 -10.10 9.41 3.50
N ALA A 61 -9.45 9.42 4.67
CA ALA A 61 -9.48 10.52 5.63
C ALA A 61 -8.11 10.64 6.31
N TYR A 62 -7.60 11.86 6.43
CA TYR A 62 -6.30 12.17 7.00
C TYR A 62 -6.45 13.34 7.99
N GLY A 63 -6.44 13.05 9.30
CA GLY A 63 -6.74 14.03 10.32
C GLY A 63 -8.17 14.57 10.19
N THR A 64 -8.29 15.83 9.80
CA THR A 64 -9.56 16.51 9.52
C THR A 64 -9.90 16.56 8.04
N GLU A 65 -8.96 16.16 7.17
CA GLU A 65 -9.16 16.14 5.74
C GLU A 65 -9.97 14.91 5.31
N ASP A 66 -11.06 15.16 4.58
CA ASP A 66 -11.93 14.15 3.99
C ASP A 66 -11.94 14.19 2.45
N PHE A 67 -11.03 15.01 1.87
CA PHE A 67 -10.84 15.17 0.43
C PHE A 67 -12.10 15.61 -0.33
N GLY A 68 -12.96 16.37 0.36
CA GLY A 68 -14.22 16.88 -0.15
C GLY A 68 -15.42 15.94 0.04
N GLY A 69 -15.23 14.85 0.81
CA GLY A 69 -16.28 13.90 1.16
C GLY A 69 -16.85 13.14 -0.05
N PRO A 70 -18.12 12.69 0.01
CA PRO A 70 -18.70 11.79 -1.00
C PRO A 70 -18.86 12.39 -2.40
N HIS A 71 -18.87 13.71 -2.50
CA HIS A 71 -18.95 14.44 -3.77
C HIS A 71 -17.64 15.20 -4.09
N GLY A 72 -16.61 14.96 -3.30
CA GLY A 72 -15.31 15.58 -3.46
C GLY A 72 -14.48 14.98 -4.60
N TRP A 73 -13.34 15.61 -4.82
CA TRP A 73 -12.44 15.25 -5.91
C TRP A 73 -11.94 13.79 -5.80
N LEU A 74 -11.69 13.29 -4.57
CA LEU A 74 -11.18 11.95 -4.38
C LEU A 74 -12.24 10.90 -4.72
N ALA A 75 -13.48 11.05 -4.22
CA ALA A 75 -14.57 10.13 -4.54
C ALA A 75 -14.81 10.05 -6.06
N GLN A 76 -14.92 11.21 -6.73
CA GLN A 76 -15.10 11.29 -8.18
C GLN A 76 -13.93 10.66 -8.96
N SER A 77 -12.70 10.86 -8.49
CA SER A 77 -11.51 10.25 -9.08
C SER A 77 -11.53 8.73 -8.94
N LEU A 78 -11.92 8.20 -7.78
CA LEU A 78 -12.00 6.75 -7.53
C LEU A 78 -13.13 6.07 -8.30
N GLU A 79 -14.26 6.75 -8.54
CA GLU A 79 -15.30 6.29 -9.48
C GLU A 79 -14.71 6.09 -10.89
N GLN A 80 -13.89 7.04 -11.35
CA GLN A 80 -13.23 6.94 -12.65
C GLN A 80 -12.17 5.83 -12.68
N ALA A 81 -11.45 5.61 -11.57
CA ALA A 81 -10.51 4.49 -11.45
C ALA A 81 -11.25 3.14 -11.59
N HIS A 82 -12.38 2.99 -10.89
CA HIS A 82 -13.22 1.81 -11.00
C HIS A 82 -13.78 1.64 -12.44
N ALA A 83 -14.26 2.72 -13.05
CA ALA A 83 -14.74 2.70 -14.44
C ALA A 83 -13.62 2.36 -15.45
N ALA A 84 -12.35 2.62 -15.13
CA ALA A 84 -11.19 2.21 -15.92
C ALA A 84 -10.81 0.73 -15.72
N GLY A 85 -11.53 -0.01 -14.88
CA GLY A 85 -11.32 -1.43 -14.61
C GLY A 85 -10.42 -1.75 -13.41
N LEU A 86 -10.04 -0.75 -12.61
CA LEU A 86 -9.24 -0.98 -11.40
C LEU A 86 -10.12 -1.47 -10.25
N GLN A 87 -9.68 -2.51 -9.57
CA GLN A 87 -10.24 -2.93 -8.29
C GLN A 87 -9.76 -1.99 -7.20
N LEU A 88 -10.66 -1.56 -6.31
CA LEU A 88 -10.33 -0.60 -5.26
C LEU A 88 -10.15 -1.31 -3.92
N VAL A 89 -9.03 -1.01 -3.28
CA VAL A 89 -8.80 -1.24 -1.84
C VAL A 89 -8.77 0.14 -1.20
N LEU A 90 -9.71 0.42 -0.29
CA LEU A 90 -9.86 1.77 0.25
C LEU A 90 -9.24 1.89 1.63
N GLY A 91 -8.34 2.86 1.77
CA GLY A 91 -7.73 3.23 3.03
C GLY A 91 -8.74 3.86 3.99
N LEU A 92 -8.63 3.46 5.24
CA LEU A 92 -9.45 3.97 6.32
C LEU A 92 -8.90 5.31 6.86
N TYR A 93 -9.14 5.59 8.14
CA TYR A 93 -8.68 6.83 8.75
C TYR A 93 -7.19 6.80 9.10
N MET A 94 -6.46 7.87 8.79
CA MET A 94 -5.07 8.09 9.19
C MET A 94 -4.95 9.29 10.14
N ASP A 95 -4.28 9.09 11.27
CA ASP A 95 -3.88 10.17 12.16
C ASP A 95 -2.55 10.78 11.70
N PRO A 96 -2.50 12.09 11.37
CA PRO A 96 -1.23 12.76 11.03
C PRO A 96 -0.15 12.65 12.08
N ALA A 97 -0.53 12.53 13.36
CA ALA A 97 0.39 12.40 14.49
C ALA A 97 0.83 10.95 14.79
N TYR A 98 0.46 9.98 13.95
CA TYR A 98 0.67 8.55 14.22
C TYR A 98 2.11 8.21 14.64
N TYR A 99 3.11 8.57 13.85
CA TYR A 99 4.51 8.25 14.18
C TYR A 99 5.04 8.98 15.41
N GLN A 100 4.57 10.21 15.66
CA GLN A 100 4.88 10.92 16.87
C GLN A 100 4.28 10.18 18.08
N ARG A 101 3.03 9.74 18.00
CA ARG A 101 2.35 9.00 19.07
C ARG A 101 3.03 7.66 19.37
N LEU A 102 3.48 6.94 18.34
CA LEU A 102 4.24 5.70 18.53
C LEU A 102 5.51 5.92 19.37
N SER A 103 6.17 7.08 19.20
CA SER A 103 7.41 7.42 19.88
C SER A 103 7.19 7.90 21.32
N GLU A 104 6.05 8.57 21.59
CA GLU A 104 5.77 9.23 22.87
C GLU A 104 5.05 8.33 23.87
N LEU A 105 4.23 7.37 23.39
CA LEU A 105 3.34 6.61 24.25
C LEU A 105 4.02 5.36 24.82
N ASP A 106 3.77 5.12 26.11
CA ASP A 106 4.09 3.85 26.76
C ASP A 106 3.16 2.70 26.30
N GLY A 107 3.32 1.50 26.84
CA GLY A 107 2.52 0.34 26.44
C GLY A 107 1.01 0.54 26.60
N PRO A 108 0.50 0.91 27.79
CA PRO A 108 -0.93 1.18 28.00
C PRO A 108 -1.47 2.36 27.17
N GLY A 109 -0.67 3.42 27.05
CA GLY A 109 -1.01 4.59 26.23
C GLY A 109 -1.14 4.22 24.76
N LEU A 110 -0.21 3.42 24.24
CA LEU A 110 -0.23 2.93 22.86
C LEU A 110 -1.44 1.99 22.61
N GLU A 111 -1.76 1.11 23.55
CA GLU A 111 -2.94 0.24 23.45
C GLU A 111 -4.23 1.05 23.36
N SER A 112 -4.40 2.04 24.22
CA SER A 112 -5.57 2.94 24.21
C SER A 112 -5.63 3.79 22.93
N TYR A 113 -4.48 4.27 22.47
CA TYR A 113 -4.39 5.02 21.22
C TYR A 113 -4.82 4.18 20.02
N TRP A 114 -4.30 2.96 19.87
CA TRP A 114 -4.69 2.05 18.81
C TRP A 114 -6.19 1.75 18.85
N GLN A 115 -6.74 1.45 20.02
CA GLN A 115 -8.17 1.21 20.16
C GLN A 115 -9.01 2.40 19.67
N TYR A 116 -8.60 3.63 20.01
CA TYR A 116 -9.27 4.84 19.54
C TYR A 116 -9.17 4.98 18.02
N GLN A 117 -8.00 4.76 17.41
CA GLN A 117 -7.79 4.88 15.98
C GLN A 117 -8.57 3.81 15.19
N LEU A 118 -8.65 2.59 15.71
CA LEU A 118 -9.49 1.54 15.13
C LEU A 118 -10.97 1.94 15.15
N GLY A 119 -11.44 2.58 16.23
CA GLY A 119 -12.80 3.14 16.32
C GLY A 119 -13.06 4.24 15.29
N ARG A 120 -12.07 5.12 15.04
CA ARG A 120 -12.13 6.12 13.95
C ARG A 120 -12.23 5.44 12.57
N SER A 121 -11.45 4.39 12.36
CA SER A 121 -11.46 3.62 11.12
C SER A 121 -12.79 2.89 10.88
N LEU A 122 -13.44 2.34 11.91
CA LEU A 122 -14.81 1.80 11.79
C LEU A 122 -15.83 2.89 11.44
N THR A 123 -15.64 4.09 11.96
CA THR A 123 -16.50 5.22 11.61
C THR A 123 -16.28 5.62 10.14
N GLN A 124 -15.04 5.67 9.67
CA GLN A 124 -14.71 5.94 8.28
C GLN A 124 -15.28 4.89 7.33
N GLN A 125 -15.18 3.60 7.68
CA GLN A 125 -15.83 2.52 6.92
C GLN A 125 -17.33 2.76 6.71
N ARG A 126 -18.04 3.13 7.79
CA ARG A 126 -19.48 3.41 7.71
C ARG A 126 -19.80 4.61 6.80
N ILE A 127 -18.99 5.67 6.86
CA ILE A 127 -19.11 6.83 5.97
C ILE A 127 -18.90 6.40 4.51
N LEU A 128 -17.82 5.67 4.22
CA LEU A 128 -17.52 5.22 2.86
C LEU A 128 -18.63 4.32 2.30
N ARG A 129 -19.18 3.42 3.09
CA ARG A 129 -20.28 2.54 2.65
C ARG A 129 -21.59 3.28 2.42
N ARG A 130 -21.95 4.17 3.32
CA ARG A 130 -23.24 4.87 3.27
C ARG A 130 -23.22 6.00 2.23
N ASP A 131 -22.15 6.79 2.20
CA ASP A 131 -22.14 8.07 1.51
C ASP A 131 -21.37 8.04 0.18
N TRP A 132 -20.21 7.33 0.11
CA TRP A 132 -19.43 7.25 -1.13
C TRP A 132 -19.92 6.14 -2.06
N GLN A 133 -20.45 5.06 -1.52
CA GLN A 133 -21.03 3.93 -2.25
C GLN A 133 -20.12 3.31 -3.32
N LEU A 134 -18.81 3.45 -3.16
CA LEU A 134 -17.82 2.89 -4.06
C LEU A 134 -17.74 1.35 -3.92
N THR A 135 -17.65 0.66 -5.04
CA THR A 135 -17.33 -0.77 -5.06
C THR A 135 -15.88 -0.96 -4.66
N LEU A 136 -15.64 -1.80 -3.64
CA LEU A 136 -14.30 -2.11 -3.16
C LEU A 136 -14.13 -3.62 -2.93
N THR A 137 -12.90 -4.08 -2.95
CA THR A 137 -12.53 -5.49 -2.71
C THR A 137 -11.98 -5.72 -1.31
N ALA A 138 -11.39 -4.70 -0.69
CA ALA A 138 -10.82 -4.78 0.65
C ALA A 138 -10.68 -3.39 1.29
N TRP A 139 -10.48 -3.37 2.60
CA TRP A 139 -10.08 -2.20 3.38
C TRP A 139 -8.58 -2.17 3.57
N TYR A 140 -7.98 -0.98 3.63
CA TYR A 140 -6.58 -0.82 3.98
C TYR A 140 -6.45 0.01 5.27
N MET A 141 -5.65 -0.50 6.23
CA MET A 141 -5.27 0.21 7.45
C MET A 141 -4.02 1.04 7.18
N PRO A 142 -4.11 2.39 7.21
CA PRO A 142 -2.97 3.24 6.84
C PRO A 142 -1.91 3.37 7.94
N MET A 143 -2.19 2.88 9.14
CA MET A 143 -1.23 2.88 10.26
C MET A 143 -0.23 1.74 10.07
N GLU A 144 0.93 2.06 9.54
CA GLU A 144 1.99 1.09 9.22
C GLU A 144 2.66 0.55 10.48
N LEU A 145 3.01 -0.72 10.45
CA LEU A 145 3.68 -1.40 11.55
C LEU A 145 5.19 -1.41 11.35
N ASP A 146 5.94 -1.36 12.46
CA ASP A 146 7.39 -1.46 12.43
C ASP A 146 7.97 -2.18 13.67
N ASP A 147 9.18 -2.69 13.54
CA ASP A 147 9.85 -3.40 14.62
C ASP A 147 10.64 -2.49 15.59
N LEU A 148 10.61 -1.18 15.41
CA LEU A 148 11.13 -0.21 16.38
C LEU A 148 10.11 0.02 17.48
N HIS A 149 8.89 0.40 17.13
CA HIS A 149 7.83 0.74 18.08
C HIS A 149 7.13 -0.51 18.63
N PHE A 150 7.14 -1.61 17.87
CA PHE A 150 6.62 -2.92 18.28
C PHE A 150 7.74 -3.93 18.59
N LEU A 151 8.88 -3.45 19.11
CA LEU A 151 9.99 -4.31 19.53
C LEU A 151 9.58 -5.22 20.70
N ASP A 152 8.76 -4.73 21.62
CA ASP A 152 8.28 -5.48 22.77
C ASP A 152 7.20 -6.51 22.35
N ALA A 153 7.37 -7.75 22.81
CA ALA A 153 6.44 -8.84 22.49
C ALA A 153 5.03 -8.59 23.06
N SER A 154 4.90 -7.92 24.21
CA SER A 154 3.60 -7.61 24.81
C SER A 154 2.83 -6.59 23.96
N ARG A 155 3.52 -5.60 23.40
CA ARG A 155 2.93 -4.64 22.44
C ARG A 155 2.43 -5.33 21.20
N ARG A 156 3.21 -6.27 20.60
CA ARG A 156 2.79 -7.05 19.46
C ARG A 156 1.56 -7.90 19.75
N GLN A 157 1.51 -8.55 20.90
CA GLN A 157 0.36 -9.37 21.31
C GLN A 157 -0.90 -8.51 21.56
N SER A 158 -0.75 -7.33 22.19
CA SER A 158 -1.85 -6.39 22.38
C SER A 158 -2.43 -5.92 21.05
N LEU A 159 -1.55 -5.49 20.12
CA LEU A 159 -1.94 -5.11 18.77
C LEU A 159 -2.66 -6.24 18.04
N GLN A 160 -2.14 -7.47 18.10
CA GLN A 160 -2.73 -8.63 17.43
C GLN A 160 -4.16 -8.90 17.94
N ARG A 161 -4.41 -8.81 19.25
CA ARG A 161 -5.77 -8.93 19.80
C ARG A 161 -6.70 -7.86 19.24
N GLN A 162 -6.26 -6.59 19.22
CA GLN A 162 -7.04 -5.47 18.71
C GLN A 162 -7.33 -5.62 17.21
N LEU A 163 -6.36 -6.00 16.40
CA LEU A 163 -6.53 -6.25 14.95
C LEU A 163 -7.50 -7.40 14.69
N LYS A 164 -7.45 -8.47 15.50
CA LYS A 164 -8.40 -9.58 15.42
C LYS A 164 -9.84 -9.13 15.67
N ASP A 165 -10.05 -8.32 16.68
CA ASP A 165 -11.38 -7.81 17.03
C ASP A 165 -11.88 -6.76 16.03
N PHE A 166 -10.97 -5.96 15.51
CA PHE A 166 -11.26 -4.97 14.48
C PHE A 166 -11.61 -5.62 13.13
N SER A 167 -10.80 -6.55 12.64
CA SER A 167 -11.02 -7.20 11.33
C SER A 167 -12.37 -7.92 11.26
N ARG A 168 -12.87 -8.45 12.37
CA ARG A 168 -14.19 -9.09 12.46
C ARG A 168 -15.38 -8.13 12.35
N GLN A 169 -15.16 -6.84 12.57
CA GLN A 169 -16.19 -5.80 12.48
C GLN A 169 -16.25 -5.18 11.08
N LEU A 170 -15.27 -5.47 10.23
CA LEU A 170 -15.24 -5.01 8.85
C LEU A 170 -16.10 -5.94 7.96
N ASP A 171 -16.72 -5.35 6.96
CA ASP A 171 -17.59 -6.05 5.99
C ASP A 171 -16.86 -6.52 4.72
N ALA A 172 -15.53 -6.31 4.67
CA ALA A 172 -14.63 -6.77 3.62
C ALA A 172 -13.25 -7.10 4.23
N PRO A 173 -12.39 -7.88 3.54
CA PRO A 173 -11.04 -8.22 4.01
C PRO A 173 -10.21 -7.00 4.37
N LEU A 174 -9.33 -7.14 5.36
CA LEU A 174 -8.39 -6.09 5.78
C LEU A 174 -7.02 -6.32 5.16
N GLN A 175 -6.38 -5.23 4.77
CA GLN A 175 -4.98 -5.15 4.37
C GLN A 175 -4.25 -4.13 5.24
N LEU A 176 -2.96 -4.34 5.50
CA LEU A 176 -2.09 -3.37 6.17
C LEU A 176 -0.65 -3.52 5.66
N SER A 177 0.18 -2.51 5.92
CA SER A 177 1.61 -2.59 5.61
C SER A 177 2.48 -2.54 6.86
N ALA A 178 3.70 -3.06 6.70
CA ALA A 178 4.75 -3.03 7.69
C ALA A 178 6.10 -2.77 7.04
N PHE A 179 7.00 -2.12 7.76
CA PHE A 179 8.39 -1.94 7.34
C PHE A 179 9.36 -2.39 8.43
N SER A 180 10.59 -2.72 8.04
CA SER A 180 11.64 -3.14 8.97
C SER A 180 12.50 -1.95 9.36
N ALA A 181 12.65 -1.70 10.66
CA ALA A 181 13.60 -0.74 11.21
C ALA A 181 14.92 -1.41 11.68
N GLY A 182 15.07 -2.73 11.45
CA GLY A 182 16.26 -3.48 11.79
C GLY A 182 16.40 -3.81 13.28
N LYS A 183 15.31 -3.85 14.03
CA LYS A 183 15.32 -4.06 15.50
C LYS A 183 15.05 -5.51 15.88
N LEU A 184 14.21 -6.21 15.14
CA LEU A 184 13.99 -7.65 15.30
C LEU A 184 14.87 -8.42 14.32
N ALA A 185 15.32 -9.61 14.71
CA ALA A 185 15.94 -10.55 13.78
C ALA A 185 14.93 -10.89 12.67
N PRO A 186 15.37 -11.08 11.39
CA PRO A 186 14.48 -11.34 10.26
C PRO A 186 13.45 -12.46 10.50
N ALA A 187 13.87 -13.59 11.10
CA ALA A 187 12.97 -14.70 11.40
C ALA A 187 11.89 -14.34 12.45
N VAL A 188 12.24 -13.53 13.46
CA VAL A 188 11.28 -13.09 14.50
C VAL A 188 10.29 -12.09 13.91
N TYR A 189 10.77 -11.20 13.06
CA TYR A 189 9.93 -10.25 12.34
C TYR A 189 8.96 -10.96 11.40
N ALA A 190 9.45 -11.91 10.60
CA ALA A 190 8.63 -12.71 9.70
C ALA A 190 7.56 -13.51 10.45
N ALA A 191 7.90 -14.13 11.59
CA ALA A 191 6.93 -14.83 12.44
C ALA A 191 5.83 -13.89 12.97
N TRP A 192 6.19 -12.65 13.36
CA TRP A 192 5.20 -11.66 13.77
C TRP A 192 4.25 -11.25 12.64
N LEU A 193 4.76 -11.05 11.42
CA LEU A 193 3.89 -10.77 10.28
C LEU A 193 3.00 -11.96 9.92
N GLU A 194 3.50 -13.19 10.07
CA GLU A 194 2.73 -14.42 9.91
C GLU A 194 1.59 -14.52 10.93
N ASP A 195 1.86 -14.19 12.19
CA ASP A 195 0.83 -14.14 13.25
C ASP A 195 -0.31 -13.17 12.89
N ILE A 196 0.01 -12.01 12.29
CA ILE A 196 -1.00 -11.06 11.81
C ILE A 196 -1.74 -11.62 10.60
N ALA A 197 -1.03 -12.18 9.63
CA ALA A 197 -1.64 -12.77 8.44
C ALA A 197 -2.58 -13.93 8.77
N SER A 198 -2.27 -14.71 9.82
CA SER A 198 -3.12 -15.80 10.31
C SER A 198 -4.50 -15.36 10.78
N LEU A 199 -4.70 -14.06 11.02
CA LEU A 199 -6.00 -13.46 11.31
C LEU A 199 -6.88 -13.24 10.06
N GLY A 200 -6.40 -13.63 8.86
CA GLY A 200 -7.04 -13.35 7.57
C GLY A 200 -6.76 -11.95 7.04
N ILE A 201 -5.71 -11.30 7.53
CA ILE A 201 -5.29 -9.96 7.11
C ILE A 201 -4.19 -10.09 6.04
N GLN A 202 -4.35 -9.43 4.89
CA GLN A 202 -3.27 -9.31 3.93
C GLN A 202 -2.20 -8.35 4.46
N VAL A 203 -1.01 -8.86 4.70
CA VAL A 203 0.13 -8.07 5.14
C VAL A 203 1.04 -7.75 3.95
N TRP A 204 1.42 -6.48 3.83
CA TRP A 204 2.36 -5.96 2.85
C TRP A 204 3.63 -5.51 3.56
N TRP A 205 4.77 -6.12 3.24
CA TRP A 205 6.07 -5.66 3.72
C TRP A 205 6.68 -4.67 2.72
N GLN A 206 7.07 -3.49 3.21
CA GLN A 206 7.74 -2.47 2.40
C GLN A 206 9.24 -2.76 2.34
N ASP A 207 9.80 -2.75 1.13
CA ASP A 207 11.19 -3.13 0.89
C ASP A 207 12.22 -2.11 1.41
N GLY A 208 11.79 -0.89 1.75
CA GLY A 208 12.60 0.20 2.29
C GLY A 208 13.70 0.70 1.34
N ALA A 209 13.63 0.35 0.05
CA ALA A 209 14.63 0.75 -0.93
C ALA A 209 14.61 2.25 -1.21
N GLY A 210 13.43 2.87 -1.15
CA GLY A 210 13.23 4.29 -1.42
C GLY A 210 13.85 5.20 -0.37
N THR A 211 13.64 4.87 0.90
CA THR A 211 14.22 5.61 2.03
C THR A 211 15.69 5.28 2.25
N GLY A 212 16.10 4.04 1.93
CA GLY A 212 17.48 3.58 2.13
C GLY A 212 17.90 3.48 3.61
N SER A 213 16.93 3.40 4.53
CA SER A 213 17.17 3.33 5.98
C SER A 213 17.97 2.09 6.40
N LEU A 214 17.80 0.98 5.69
CA LEU A 214 18.57 -0.24 5.89
C LEU A 214 19.45 -0.57 4.66
N PRO A 215 20.67 -1.09 4.87
CA PRO A 215 21.52 -1.57 3.80
C PRO A 215 20.86 -2.71 3.01
N ALA A 216 21.18 -2.82 1.70
CA ALA A 216 20.59 -3.84 0.83
C ALA A 216 20.70 -5.29 1.37
N PRO A 217 21.86 -5.77 1.89
CA PRO A 217 21.96 -7.11 2.43
C PRO A 217 21.03 -7.37 3.63
N VAL A 218 20.77 -6.33 4.44
CA VAL A 218 19.83 -6.45 5.58
C VAL A 218 18.41 -6.57 5.07
N ARG A 219 18.01 -5.74 4.09
CA ARG A 219 16.69 -5.82 3.45
C ARG A 219 16.46 -7.18 2.76
N GLU A 220 17.49 -7.72 2.10
CA GLU A 220 17.47 -9.06 1.51
C GLU A 220 17.28 -10.17 2.56
N ALA A 221 17.90 -10.03 3.73
CA ALA A 221 17.71 -10.97 4.82
C ALA A 221 16.27 -10.97 5.36
N TYR A 222 15.63 -9.79 5.48
CA TYR A 222 14.22 -9.70 5.83
C TYR A 222 13.34 -10.33 4.75
N ALA A 223 13.54 -9.94 3.48
CA ALA A 223 12.78 -10.47 2.36
C ALA A 223 12.88 -12.01 2.24
N GLY A 224 14.09 -12.54 2.46
CA GLY A 224 14.33 -13.99 2.42
C GLY A 224 13.70 -14.79 3.57
N ALA A 225 13.33 -14.13 4.67
CA ALA A 225 12.68 -14.75 5.81
C ALA A 225 11.14 -14.77 5.68
N LEU A 226 10.56 -13.96 4.80
CA LEU A 226 9.10 -13.81 4.68
C LEU A 226 8.45 -15.04 4.06
N PRO A 227 7.30 -15.51 4.61
CA PRO A 227 6.43 -16.48 3.95
C PRO A 227 5.86 -15.95 2.63
N CYS A 228 5.64 -16.82 1.66
CA CYS A 228 5.21 -16.44 0.30
C CYS A 228 3.88 -15.65 0.23
N HIS A 229 2.98 -15.80 1.18
CA HIS A 229 1.70 -15.08 1.20
C HIS A 229 1.82 -13.65 1.77
N ILE A 230 2.93 -13.28 2.39
CA ILE A 230 3.22 -11.88 2.73
C ILE A 230 3.57 -11.13 1.43
N GLY A 231 2.82 -10.08 1.13
CA GLY A 231 3.07 -9.26 -0.05
C GLY A 231 4.33 -8.39 0.12
N VAL A 232 4.96 -8.06 -0.98
CA VAL A 232 6.14 -7.19 -1.00
C VAL A 232 5.83 -5.92 -1.79
N VAL A 233 6.03 -4.78 -1.14
CA VAL A 233 5.88 -3.44 -1.75
C VAL A 233 7.24 -2.94 -2.18
N GLY A 234 7.43 -2.79 -3.49
CA GLY A 234 8.60 -2.14 -4.06
C GLY A 234 8.43 -0.63 -4.12
N GLU A 235 9.41 0.12 -3.66
CA GLU A 235 9.34 1.58 -3.64
C GLU A 235 9.85 2.19 -4.95
N ALA A 236 8.96 2.94 -5.65
CA ALA A 236 9.23 3.58 -6.94
C ALA A 236 9.89 4.96 -6.81
N PHE A 237 10.52 5.25 -5.69
CA PHE A 237 11.16 6.53 -5.40
C PHE A 237 12.54 6.35 -4.77
N ARG A 238 13.26 7.47 -4.65
CA ARG A 238 14.45 7.63 -3.78
C ARG A 238 14.29 8.93 -3.01
N GLN A 239 14.36 8.84 -1.68
CA GLN A 239 14.39 9.99 -0.81
C GLN A 239 15.61 10.85 -1.11
N THR A 240 15.41 12.16 -1.15
CA THR A 240 16.46 13.16 -1.41
C THR A 240 16.68 14.11 -0.24
N SER A 241 15.70 14.22 0.67
CA SER A 241 15.82 14.98 1.92
C SER A 241 16.72 14.27 2.92
N ALA A 242 17.44 15.06 3.73
CA ALA A 242 18.18 14.53 4.87
C ALA A 242 17.26 14.05 5.99
N PRO A 243 17.71 13.13 6.88
CA PRO A 243 16.96 12.74 8.06
C PRO A 243 16.52 13.95 8.90
N GLY A 244 15.26 13.94 9.36
CA GLY A 244 14.69 15.02 10.17
C GLY A 244 14.21 16.25 9.38
N GLN A 245 14.38 16.27 8.07
CA GLN A 245 13.81 17.30 7.20
C GLN A 245 12.49 16.81 6.57
N ALA A 246 11.68 17.74 6.06
CA ALA A 246 10.49 17.42 5.30
C ALA A 246 10.80 16.42 4.18
N PHE A 247 9.96 15.41 4.03
CA PHE A 247 10.20 14.32 3.08
C PHE A 247 10.20 14.85 1.64
N GLN A 248 11.29 14.61 0.94
CA GLN A 248 11.42 14.87 -0.49
C GLN A 248 11.95 13.63 -1.18
N ALA A 249 11.42 13.32 -2.34
CA ALA A 249 11.84 12.16 -3.12
C ALA A 249 11.76 12.44 -4.63
N LYS A 250 12.49 11.63 -5.38
CA LYS A 250 12.43 11.61 -6.85
C LYS A 250 12.05 10.22 -7.35
N PRO A 251 11.42 10.11 -8.54
CA PRO A 251 11.12 8.83 -9.16
C PRO A 251 12.36 7.94 -9.28
N ALA A 252 12.21 6.66 -9.02
CA ALA A 252 13.25 5.66 -9.19
C ALA A 252 12.63 4.33 -9.66
N LYS A 253 13.43 3.52 -10.36
CA LYS A 253 13.00 2.18 -10.73
C LYS A 253 13.01 1.28 -9.50
N PRO A 254 11.88 0.61 -9.17
CA PRO A 254 11.85 -0.38 -8.10
C PRO A 254 12.87 -1.49 -8.37
N GLN A 255 13.53 -1.94 -7.32
CA GLN A 255 14.47 -3.05 -7.40
C GLN A 255 13.75 -4.33 -6.97
N PRO A 256 13.85 -5.43 -7.75
CA PRO A 256 13.34 -6.71 -7.32
C PRO A 256 14.03 -7.14 -6.03
N ILE A 257 13.25 -7.57 -5.04
CA ILE A 257 13.75 -8.13 -3.78
C ILE A 257 12.85 -9.30 -3.36
N GLY A 258 13.43 -10.28 -2.69
CA GLY A 258 12.73 -11.48 -2.25
C GLY A 258 12.35 -12.43 -3.39
N SER A 259 11.64 -13.50 -3.05
CA SER A 259 11.21 -14.53 -4.00
C SER A 259 10.09 -14.05 -4.92
N ALA A 260 9.98 -14.65 -6.10
CA ALA A 260 8.87 -14.42 -7.03
C ALA A 260 7.51 -14.98 -6.51
N CYS A 261 7.51 -15.74 -5.41
CA CYS A 261 6.29 -16.29 -4.84
C CYS A 261 5.40 -15.26 -4.13
N HIS A 262 5.94 -14.09 -3.75
CA HIS A 262 5.19 -13.05 -3.03
C HIS A 262 4.23 -12.29 -3.95
N PRO A 263 3.00 -11.98 -3.49
CA PRO A 263 2.21 -10.90 -4.11
C PRO A 263 3.03 -9.60 -4.20
N ARG A 264 2.82 -8.84 -5.27
CA ARG A 264 3.62 -7.63 -5.52
C ARG A 264 2.74 -6.38 -5.54
N ALA A 265 3.26 -5.33 -4.92
CA ALA A 265 2.71 -3.99 -5.02
C ALA A 265 3.83 -2.97 -5.25
N LEU A 266 3.47 -1.79 -5.77
CA LEU A 266 4.39 -0.67 -5.91
C LEU A 266 3.91 0.53 -5.07
N PHE A 267 4.80 1.16 -4.37
CA PHE A 267 4.60 2.43 -3.71
C PHE A 267 5.46 3.51 -4.41
N GLU A 268 4.92 4.58 -4.98
CA GLU A 268 3.52 4.85 -5.17
C GLU A 268 3.26 5.41 -6.58
N LEU A 269 1.99 5.58 -6.94
CA LEU A 269 1.54 6.04 -8.25
C LEU A 269 2.23 7.32 -8.74
N ARG A 270 2.35 8.37 -7.89
CA ARG A 270 2.93 9.67 -8.30
C ARG A 270 4.37 9.59 -8.82
N TYR A 271 5.12 8.54 -8.46
CA TYR A 271 6.48 8.31 -8.94
C TYR A 271 6.53 7.45 -10.21
N ARG A 272 5.38 7.14 -10.82
CA ARG A 272 5.34 6.39 -12.08
C ARG A 272 5.40 7.32 -13.28
N PRO A 273 6.09 6.93 -14.38
CA PRO A 273 6.28 7.81 -15.54
C PRO A 273 4.97 8.36 -16.13
N TRP A 274 3.90 7.56 -16.09
CA TRP A 274 2.58 7.94 -16.62
C TRP A 274 1.74 8.81 -15.67
N ALA A 275 2.22 9.00 -14.45
CA ALA A 275 1.53 9.77 -13.41
C ALA A 275 2.28 11.08 -13.04
N ALA A 276 3.14 11.57 -13.92
CA ALA A 276 3.93 12.78 -13.69
C ALA A 276 3.06 14.01 -13.31
N VAL A 277 1.82 14.05 -13.77
CA VAL A 277 0.85 15.11 -13.44
C VAL A 277 0.63 15.26 -11.92
N LEU A 278 0.66 14.16 -11.16
CA LEU A 278 0.55 14.20 -9.69
C LEU A 278 1.79 14.84 -9.04
N LEU A 279 2.99 14.56 -9.56
CA LEU A 279 4.22 15.23 -9.10
C LEU A 279 4.22 16.72 -9.42
N GLU A 280 3.69 17.11 -10.58
CA GLU A 280 3.58 18.51 -10.99
C GLU A 280 2.60 19.25 -10.08
N ALA A 281 1.42 18.68 -9.82
CA ALA A 281 0.44 19.22 -8.89
C ALA A 281 1.04 19.47 -7.51
N HIS A 282 1.77 18.50 -6.97
CA HIS A 282 2.42 18.62 -5.67
C HIS A 282 3.48 19.73 -5.64
N ARG A 283 4.32 19.83 -6.67
CA ARG A 283 5.34 20.89 -6.76
C ARG A 283 4.72 22.29 -6.86
N ASN A 284 3.62 22.42 -7.56
CA ASN A 284 2.96 23.71 -7.77
C ASN A 284 2.15 24.18 -6.54
N SER A 285 1.79 23.30 -5.62
CA SER A 285 1.06 23.64 -4.39
C SER A 285 1.90 24.36 -3.34
N GLY A 286 3.24 24.37 -3.51
CA GLY A 286 4.15 25.01 -2.55
C GLY A 286 4.19 24.36 -1.16
N HIS A 287 3.59 23.19 -1.00
CA HIS A 287 3.66 22.41 0.24
C HIS A 287 4.85 21.46 0.19
N PRO A 288 5.70 21.49 1.23
CA PRO A 288 6.83 20.56 1.33
C PRO A 288 6.37 19.13 1.54
#